data_2fcb1fb6fb0e0b60ef257e5f2b74b46e
#
_entry.id   2fcb1fb6fb0e0b60ef257e5f2b74b46e
#
_cell.length_a   1.000
_cell.length_b   1.000
_cell.length_c   1.000
_cell.angle_alpha   90.00
_cell.angle_beta   90.00
_cell.angle_gamma   90.00
#
_symmetry.space_group_name_H-M   'P 1'
#
loop_
_entity.id
_entity.type
_entity.pdbx_description
1 polymer ?
#
loop_
_entity_poly.entity_id
_entity_poly.type
_entity_poly.pdbx_seq_one_letter_code
_entity_poly.pdbx_strand_id
1 'polypeptide(L)'
;MNKLIGLLLLLAVTVSTGPAPASDAAQMKSANFNPLQIAANRDPDVLVPPTEVSPAAKETFEEKSPQHRPRLVLALGGGAFKSVAEIGVLKCLEDNGIEIDGIVGTSLGSTIGALYCAGMKPNEIEKLFVDETVQDAMLKGVIVRKILKPLAPVKHLILGKPFAGMSTGKGYLKLLRKELPEDFKSLKKPFAAVVTNITDGQTCVLSEGDLPLSVLASNTVPTVFRPVEIDGKLYVDGGLRANLPNNIAQKLGADLTVSVLCDKAIKPVDNKTFKSMRSVILRVADIMMAAADHPKAEASDVLIFPDVDFVPPLTKDEDIIRKAIAAGYSATKQVLPQIRAELVALEQRQTKQTATKEEAEVR
;
A
#
# COMPACT_ATOMS: atom_id res chain seq x y z
N MET A 1 6.62 33.62 -18.51
CA MET A 1 5.76 32.95 -17.53
C MET A 1 6.44 31.74 -16.87
N ASN A 2 7.39 31.06 -17.53
CA ASN A 2 8.06 29.86 -16.98
C ASN A 2 9.23 30.16 -16.00
N LYS A 3 9.76 31.37 -15.97
CA LYS A 3 10.86 31.74 -15.03
C LYS A 3 10.37 32.08 -13.61
N LEU A 4 9.11 32.46 -13.44
CA LEU A 4 8.56 32.79 -12.12
C LEU A 4 8.20 31.56 -11.28
N ILE A 5 7.90 30.43 -11.91
CA ILE A 5 7.55 29.16 -11.25
C ILE A 5 8.81 28.48 -10.69
N GLY A 6 9.94 28.62 -11.36
CA GLY A 6 11.24 28.11 -10.89
C GLY A 6 11.74 28.82 -9.63
N LEU A 7 11.47 30.12 -9.51
CA LEU A 7 11.87 30.92 -8.37
C LEU A 7 11.05 30.65 -7.10
N LEU A 8 9.75 30.32 -7.26
CA LEU A 8 8.86 29.99 -6.13
C LEU A 8 9.13 28.59 -5.53
N LEU A 9 9.66 27.66 -6.30
CA LEU A 9 10.07 26.34 -5.81
C LEU A 9 11.43 26.36 -5.12
N LEU A 10 12.32 27.27 -5.51
CA LEU A 10 13.60 27.49 -4.80
C LEU A 10 13.40 28.14 -3.41
N LEU A 11 12.39 29.01 -3.28
CA LEU A 11 12.05 29.67 -2.02
C LEU A 11 11.39 28.71 -1.00
N ALA A 12 10.76 27.63 -1.44
CA ALA A 12 10.18 26.64 -0.53
C ALA A 12 11.22 25.71 0.13
N VAL A 13 12.43 25.62 -0.43
CA VAL A 13 13.54 24.82 0.13
C VAL A 13 14.43 25.63 1.09
N THR A 14 14.35 26.97 1.05
CA THR A 14 15.23 27.84 1.84
C THR A 14 14.63 28.38 3.15
N VAL A 15 13.40 28.01 3.51
CA VAL A 15 12.76 28.48 4.75
C VAL A 15 12.67 27.33 5.74
N SER A 16 13.79 26.88 6.26
CA SER A 16 13.96 26.34 7.63
C SER A 16 15.41 25.90 7.87
N THR A 17 16.37 26.82 7.82
CA THR A 17 17.64 26.60 8.50
C THR A 17 17.92 27.81 9.35
N GLY A 18 17.35 27.82 10.57
CA GLY A 18 17.93 28.60 11.65
C GLY A 18 19.35 28.07 11.90
N PRO A 19 20.32 28.93 12.29
CA PRO A 19 21.67 28.48 12.55
C PRO A 19 21.67 27.45 13.69
N ALA A 20 22.17 26.24 13.41
CA ALA A 20 22.45 25.23 14.42
C ALA A 20 23.49 25.80 15.41
N PRO A 21 23.39 25.53 16.72
CA PRO A 21 24.36 25.99 17.70
C PRO A 21 25.76 25.46 17.34
N ALA A 22 26.75 26.30 17.42
CA ALA A 22 28.14 26.11 16.97
C ALA A 22 28.90 24.95 17.66
N SER A 23 28.31 24.24 18.61
CA SER A 23 28.92 23.12 19.34
C SER A 23 28.89 21.79 18.57
N ASP A 24 27.94 21.58 17.63
CA ASP A 24 27.80 20.29 16.97
C ASP A 24 28.62 20.15 15.68
N ALA A 25 29.04 21.25 15.09
CA ALA A 25 29.82 21.25 13.86
C ALA A 25 31.27 20.72 14.01
N ALA A 26 31.82 20.77 15.25
CA ALA A 26 33.17 20.29 15.52
C ALA A 26 33.25 18.78 15.79
N GLN A 27 32.18 18.14 16.25
CA GLN A 27 32.15 16.69 16.47
C GLN A 27 31.86 15.85 15.21
N MET A 28 31.27 16.45 14.16
CA MET A 28 31.02 15.73 12.91
C MET A 28 32.23 15.57 11.99
N LYS A 29 33.36 16.24 12.28
CA LYS A 29 34.56 16.18 11.41
C LYS A 29 35.52 15.03 11.70
N SER A 30 35.30 14.21 12.73
CA SER A 30 36.22 13.10 13.11
C SER A 30 35.65 11.69 12.95
N ALA A 31 34.41 11.53 12.51
CA ALA A 31 33.88 10.22 12.17
C ALA A 31 34.34 9.80 10.78
N ASN A 32 35.31 8.91 10.68
CA ASN A 32 35.66 8.21 9.45
C ASN A 32 34.41 7.45 8.97
N PHE A 33 33.67 8.04 8.06
CA PHE A 33 32.50 7.43 7.45
C PHE A 33 32.99 6.30 6.52
N ASN A 34 32.95 5.06 7.02
CA ASN A 34 33.23 3.88 6.21
C ASN A 34 31.90 3.22 5.80
N PRO A 35 31.44 3.40 4.56
CA PRO A 35 30.16 2.84 4.09
C PRO A 35 30.12 1.30 4.10
N LEU A 36 31.28 0.64 4.08
CA LEU A 36 31.37 -0.83 4.12
C LEU A 36 31.18 -1.41 5.55
N GLN A 37 31.51 -0.64 6.60
CA GLN A 37 31.25 -1.07 7.96
C GLN A 37 29.77 -0.98 8.38
N ILE A 38 29.01 -0.10 7.73
CA ILE A 38 27.55 -0.01 7.94
C ILE A 38 26.83 -1.21 7.31
N ALA A 39 27.36 -1.77 6.23
CA ALA A 39 26.78 -2.96 5.58
C ALA A 39 27.03 -4.26 6.36
N ALA A 40 28.12 -4.35 7.12
CA ALA A 40 28.49 -5.55 7.86
C ALA A 40 27.81 -5.72 9.23
N ASN A 41 27.27 -4.61 9.81
CA ASN A 41 26.59 -4.61 11.12
C ASN A 41 25.10 -4.28 11.02
N ARG A 42 24.48 -4.42 9.87
CA ARG A 42 23.05 -4.19 9.70
C ARG A 42 22.29 -5.42 10.16
N ASP A 43 21.80 -5.35 11.38
CA ASP A 43 20.51 -5.94 11.70
C ASP A 43 19.49 -5.25 10.76
N PRO A 44 18.88 -5.95 9.80
CA PRO A 44 17.93 -5.34 8.85
C PRO A 44 16.75 -4.67 9.56
N ASP A 45 16.51 -4.98 10.84
CA ASP A 45 15.45 -4.43 11.66
C ASP A 45 15.76 -3.07 12.31
N VAL A 46 17.01 -2.61 12.30
CA VAL A 46 17.41 -1.39 13.04
C VAL A 46 17.03 -0.07 12.33
N LEU A 47 16.74 -0.09 11.02
CA LEU A 47 16.37 1.13 10.26
C LEU A 47 14.87 1.28 10.01
N VAL A 48 14.07 0.28 10.35
CA VAL A 48 12.61 0.34 10.27
C VAL A 48 12.09 -0.02 11.65
N PRO A 49 11.57 0.94 12.42
CA PRO A 49 10.92 0.59 13.69
C PRO A 49 9.86 -0.47 13.40
N PRO A 50 9.73 -1.48 14.27
CA PRO A 50 8.84 -2.60 14.03
C PRO A 50 7.42 -2.08 13.81
N THR A 51 6.78 -2.48 12.71
CA THR A 51 5.37 -2.21 12.47
C THR A 51 4.60 -2.89 13.60
N GLU A 52 4.04 -2.13 14.51
CA GLU A 52 3.19 -2.66 15.57
C GLU A 52 1.80 -2.93 14.99
N VAL A 53 1.35 -4.17 15.17
CA VAL A 53 -0.02 -4.58 14.89
C VAL A 53 -0.76 -4.58 16.21
N SER A 54 -1.90 -3.87 16.28
CA SER A 54 -2.68 -3.80 17.51
C SER A 54 -3.19 -5.19 17.93
N PRO A 55 -3.35 -5.46 19.24
CA PRO A 55 -3.99 -6.69 19.72
C PRO A 55 -5.37 -6.91 19.11
N ALA A 56 -6.18 -5.86 19.00
CA ALA A 56 -7.51 -5.91 18.39
C ALA A 56 -7.47 -6.33 16.91
N ALA A 57 -6.45 -5.92 16.16
CA ALA A 57 -6.25 -6.36 14.78
C ALA A 57 -6.01 -7.87 14.71
N LYS A 58 -5.16 -8.41 15.59
CA LYS A 58 -4.89 -9.85 15.66
C LYS A 58 -6.15 -10.62 16.02
N GLU A 59 -6.85 -10.20 17.05
CA GLU A 59 -8.09 -10.80 17.51
C GLU A 59 -9.13 -10.87 16.37
N THR A 60 -9.33 -9.78 15.63
CA THR A 60 -10.25 -9.75 14.48
C THR A 60 -9.87 -10.77 13.40
N PHE A 61 -8.58 -10.95 13.14
CA PHE A 61 -8.10 -11.95 12.17
C PHE A 61 -8.20 -13.38 12.72
N GLU A 62 -8.07 -13.58 14.04
CA GLU A 62 -8.22 -14.88 14.70
C GLU A 62 -9.67 -15.32 14.79
N GLU A 63 -10.58 -14.45 15.25
CA GLU A 63 -12.00 -14.76 15.44
C GLU A 63 -12.73 -15.15 14.14
N LYS A 64 -12.40 -14.48 13.03
CA LYS A 64 -13.04 -14.71 11.72
C LYS A 64 -12.36 -15.78 10.90
N SER A 65 -11.33 -16.43 11.43
CA SER A 65 -10.55 -17.46 10.73
C SER A 65 -11.03 -18.88 11.02
N PRO A 66 -10.93 -19.81 10.07
CA PRO A 66 -11.28 -21.20 10.29
C PRO A 66 -10.29 -21.85 11.27
N GLN A 67 -10.83 -22.64 12.24
CA GLN A 67 -10.02 -23.30 13.27
C GLN A 67 -9.36 -24.60 12.82
N HIS A 68 -9.73 -25.12 11.62
CA HIS A 68 -9.39 -26.50 11.22
C HIS A 68 -8.58 -26.60 9.93
N ARG A 69 -8.15 -25.48 9.37
CA ARG A 69 -7.28 -25.43 8.17
C ARG A 69 -6.33 -24.24 8.23
N PRO A 70 -5.20 -24.29 7.49
CA PRO A 70 -4.27 -23.17 7.38
C PRO A 70 -4.96 -21.90 6.86
N ARG A 71 -4.63 -20.77 7.47
CA ARG A 71 -5.15 -19.45 7.12
C ARG A 71 -4.33 -18.85 6.01
N LEU A 72 -4.96 -18.59 4.85
CA LEU A 72 -4.37 -17.85 3.75
C LEU A 72 -4.76 -16.39 3.82
N VAL A 73 -3.77 -15.51 3.99
CA VAL A 73 -3.96 -14.06 3.96
C VAL A 73 -3.26 -13.48 2.73
N LEU A 74 -3.99 -12.66 1.97
CA LEU A 74 -3.40 -11.91 0.85
C LEU A 74 -2.76 -10.62 1.36
N ALA A 75 -1.54 -10.36 0.90
CA ALA A 75 -0.87 -9.07 1.03
C ALA A 75 -0.93 -8.34 -0.32
N LEU A 76 -1.87 -7.40 -0.47
CA LEU A 76 -2.09 -6.62 -1.69
C LEU A 76 -1.26 -5.35 -1.65
N GLY A 77 -0.32 -5.23 -2.57
CA GLY A 77 0.60 -4.11 -2.65
C GLY A 77 0.00 -2.85 -3.29
N GLY A 78 0.62 -1.70 -3.04
CA GLY A 78 0.32 -0.50 -3.81
C GLY A 78 0.95 -0.56 -5.20
N GLY A 79 0.49 0.30 -6.09
CA GLY A 79 1.00 0.38 -7.47
C GLY A 79 0.18 1.32 -8.34
N ALA A 80 -0.60 2.21 -7.72
CA ALA A 80 -1.59 3.02 -8.42
C ALA A 80 -2.48 2.11 -9.31
N PHE A 81 -2.80 2.49 -10.55
CA PHE A 81 -3.70 1.69 -11.40
C PHE A 81 -3.11 0.36 -11.91
N LYS A 82 -1.84 0.06 -11.67
CA LYS A 82 -1.30 -1.28 -11.88
C LYS A 82 -1.93 -2.30 -10.93
N SER A 83 -2.32 -1.88 -9.71
CA SER A 83 -2.97 -2.75 -8.73
C SER A 83 -4.34 -3.28 -9.18
N VAL A 84 -4.93 -2.79 -10.28
CA VAL A 84 -6.14 -3.43 -10.85
C VAL A 84 -5.90 -4.89 -11.24
N ALA A 85 -4.65 -5.30 -11.45
CA ALA A 85 -4.27 -6.70 -11.65
C ALA A 85 -4.64 -7.59 -10.47
N GLU A 86 -4.72 -7.06 -9.26
CA GLU A 86 -5.13 -7.77 -8.04
C GLU A 86 -6.57 -8.28 -8.14
N ILE A 87 -7.42 -7.62 -8.92
CA ILE A 87 -8.78 -8.12 -9.23
C ILE A 87 -8.67 -9.45 -10.00
N GLY A 88 -7.72 -9.57 -10.92
CA GLY A 88 -7.42 -10.81 -11.62
C GLY A 88 -6.88 -11.90 -10.70
N VAL A 89 -6.10 -11.52 -9.71
CA VAL A 89 -5.63 -12.45 -8.65
C VAL A 89 -6.82 -13.02 -7.88
N LEU A 90 -7.71 -12.16 -7.38
CA LEU A 90 -8.92 -12.57 -6.66
C LEU A 90 -9.80 -13.50 -7.51
N LYS A 91 -10.03 -13.17 -8.80
CA LYS A 91 -10.76 -14.01 -9.74
C LYS A 91 -10.14 -15.41 -9.86
N CYS A 92 -8.83 -15.46 -10.09
CA CYS A 92 -8.15 -16.73 -10.30
C CYS A 92 -8.19 -17.62 -9.05
N LEU A 93 -8.05 -17.05 -7.87
CA LEU A 93 -8.14 -17.79 -6.61
C LEU A 93 -9.56 -18.32 -6.39
N GLU A 94 -10.61 -17.49 -6.57
CA GLU A 94 -12.02 -17.95 -6.47
C GLU A 94 -12.35 -19.04 -7.50
N ASP A 95 -11.99 -18.85 -8.76
CA ASP A 95 -12.27 -19.81 -9.86
C ASP A 95 -11.61 -21.18 -9.61
N ASN A 96 -10.55 -21.21 -8.81
CA ASN A 96 -9.80 -22.44 -8.47
C ASN A 96 -10.10 -22.96 -7.06
N GLY A 97 -11.09 -22.41 -6.36
CA GLY A 97 -11.52 -22.86 -5.04
C GLY A 97 -10.50 -22.58 -3.92
N ILE A 98 -9.59 -21.63 -4.11
CA ILE A 98 -8.67 -21.20 -3.07
C ILE A 98 -9.39 -20.18 -2.19
N GLU A 99 -9.57 -20.55 -0.94
CA GLU A 99 -10.24 -19.70 0.03
C GLU A 99 -9.29 -18.67 0.64
N ILE A 100 -9.70 -17.41 0.64
CA ILE A 100 -8.94 -16.28 1.19
C ILE A 100 -9.54 -15.97 2.57
N ASP A 101 -8.72 -16.00 3.62
CA ASP A 101 -9.17 -15.82 5.00
C ASP A 101 -9.08 -14.38 5.50
N GLY A 102 -8.28 -13.56 4.84
CA GLY A 102 -8.15 -12.15 5.13
C GLY A 102 -7.28 -11.43 4.13
N ILE A 103 -7.31 -10.11 4.16
CA ILE A 103 -6.52 -9.26 3.27
C ILE A 103 -5.85 -8.14 4.06
N VAL A 104 -4.58 -7.90 3.78
CA VAL A 104 -3.86 -6.70 4.18
C VAL A 104 -3.53 -5.93 2.92
N GLY A 105 -3.96 -4.68 2.84
CA GLY A 105 -3.82 -3.88 1.61
C GLY A 105 -3.15 -2.53 1.81
N THR A 106 -2.36 -2.12 0.83
CA THR A 106 -1.73 -0.80 0.77
C THR A 106 -2.23 -0.04 -0.46
N SER A 107 -2.50 1.27 -0.32
CA SER A 107 -2.90 2.14 -1.43
C SER A 107 -4.10 1.56 -2.21
N LEU A 108 -4.05 1.45 -3.54
CA LEU A 108 -5.17 0.89 -4.31
C LEU A 108 -5.44 -0.59 -3.96
N GLY A 109 -4.43 -1.35 -3.53
CA GLY A 109 -4.61 -2.70 -2.98
C GLY A 109 -5.49 -2.72 -1.74
N SER A 110 -5.45 -1.65 -0.91
CA SER A 110 -6.38 -1.51 0.22
C SER A 110 -7.82 -1.30 -0.23
N THR A 111 -8.05 -0.60 -1.33
CA THR A 111 -9.39 -0.42 -1.90
C THR A 111 -9.96 -1.73 -2.42
N ILE A 112 -9.17 -2.44 -3.23
CA ILE A 112 -9.59 -3.72 -3.81
C ILE A 112 -9.84 -4.75 -2.70
N GLY A 113 -8.93 -4.82 -1.72
CA GLY A 113 -9.04 -5.71 -0.58
C GLY A 113 -10.26 -5.41 0.30
N ALA A 114 -10.53 -4.14 0.60
CA ALA A 114 -11.69 -3.74 1.39
C ALA A 114 -13.02 -4.08 0.70
N LEU A 115 -13.13 -3.78 -0.61
CA LEU A 115 -14.32 -4.12 -1.41
C LEU A 115 -14.56 -5.64 -1.41
N TYR A 116 -13.51 -6.43 -1.60
CA TYR A 116 -13.61 -7.88 -1.57
C TYR A 116 -14.01 -8.40 -0.17
N CYS A 117 -13.39 -7.91 0.88
CA CYS A 117 -13.71 -8.29 2.26
C CYS A 117 -15.11 -7.83 2.70
N ALA A 118 -15.65 -6.78 2.09
CA ALA A 118 -17.06 -6.39 2.24
C ALA A 118 -18.02 -7.39 1.56
N GLY A 119 -17.51 -8.27 0.70
CA GLY A 119 -18.25 -9.33 0.02
C GLY A 119 -18.61 -9.00 -1.42
N MET A 120 -18.04 -7.95 -1.98
CA MET A 120 -18.17 -7.65 -3.41
C MET A 120 -17.40 -8.69 -4.22
N LYS A 121 -18.03 -9.21 -5.26
CA LYS A 121 -17.38 -10.20 -6.14
C LYS A 121 -16.35 -9.52 -7.04
N PRO A 122 -15.25 -10.22 -7.42
CA PRO A 122 -14.21 -9.65 -8.28
C PRO A 122 -14.75 -9.03 -9.57
N ASN A 123 -15.79 -9.59 -10.19
CA ASN A 123 -16.43 -9.01 -11.37
C ASN A 123 -17.16 -7.69 -11.08
N GLU A 124 -17.71 -7.51 -9.90
CA GLU A 124 -18.34 -6.26 -9.48
C GLU A 124 -17.28 -5.20 -9.19
N ILE A 125 -16.16 -5.60 -8.57
CA ILE A 125 -15.00 -4.73 -8.37
C ILE A 125 -14.44 -4.28 -9.71
N GLU A 126 -14.21 -5.21 -10.67
CA GLU A 126 -13.78 -4.87 -12.04
C GLU A 126 -14.66 -3.81 -12.67
N LYS A 127 -15.99 -3.94 -12.54
CA LYS A 127 -16.94 -2.99 -13.11
C LYS A 127 -16.74 -1.57 -12.59
N LEU A 128 -16.42 -1.37 -11.30
CA LEU A 128 -16.15 -0.05 -10.75
C LEU A 128 -14.94 0.65 -11.40
N PHE A 129 -13.98 -0.12 -11.87
CA PHE A 129 -12.80 0.39 -12.57
C PHE A 129 -13.05 0.58 -14.07
N VAL A 130 -13.72 -0.36 -14.71
CA VAL A 130 -14.07 -0.30 -16.13
C VAL A 130 -15.04 0.85 -16.41
N ASP A 131 -16.06 1.04 -15.56
CA ASP A 131 -17.04 2.15 -15.65
C ASP A 131 -16.45 3.49 -15.17
N GLU A 132 -15.14 3.61 -15.00
CA GLU A 132 -14.40 4.80 -14.54
C GLU A 132 -14.87 5.36 -13.19
N THR A 133 -15.68 4.63 -12.42
CA THR A 133 -16.30 5.10 -11.17
C THR A 133 -15.23 5.48 -10.13
N VAL A 134 -14.20 4.65 -9.96
CA VAL A 134 -13.08 4.89 -9.05
C VAL A 134 -12.23 6.07 -9.54
N GLN A 135 -11.88 6.08 -10.83
CA GLN A 135 -11.07 7.13 -11.45
C GLN A 135 -11.72 8.50 -11.29
N ASP A 136 -13.01 8.58 -11.60
CA ASP A 136 -13.78 9.82 -11.48
C ASP A 136 -13.85 10.31 -10.03
N ALA A 137 -14.10 9.42 -9.09
CA ALA A 137 -14.18 9.76 -7.69
C ALA A 137 -12.84 10.29 -7.15
N MET A 138 -11.71 9.69 -7.56
CA MET A 138 -10.37 10.14 -7.18
C MET A 138 -10.00 11.48 -7.84
N LEU A 139 -10.38 11.67 -9.11
CA LEU A 139 -9.92 12.79 -9.93
C LEU A 139 -10.77 14.05 -9.84
N LYS A 140 -12.07 13.98 -9.51
CA LYS A 140 -12.97 15.14 -9.48
C LYS A 140 -12.40 16.35 -8.73
N GLY A 141 -11.71 16.11 -7.61
CA GLY A 141 -11.07 17.18 -6.83
C GLY A 141 -9.77 17.71 -7.44
N VAL A 142 -9.06 16.89 -8.21
CA VAL A 142 -7.75 17.21 -8.81
C VAL A 142 -7.94 18.04 -10.09
N ILE A 143 -8.90 17.67 -10.95
CA ILE A 143 -9.14 18.32 -12.25
C ILE A 143 -9.67 19.73 -12.05
N VAL A 144 -10.66 19.94 -11.17
CA VAL A 144 -11.25 21.27 -10.91
C VAL A 144 -10.18 22.26 -10.42
N ARG A 145 -9.25 21.79 -9.57
CA ARG A 145 -8.14 22.65 -9.12
C ARG A 145 -7.09 22.92 -10.19
N LYS A 146 -6.87 21.98 -11.13
CA LYS A 146 -5.93 22.20 -12.24
C LYS A 146 -6.40 23.33 -13.17
N ILE A 147 -7.70 23.47 -13.35
CA ILE A 147 -8.33 24.53 -14.15
C ILE A 147 -8.33 25.88 -13.40
N LEU A 148 -8.49 25.86 -12.06
CA LEU A 148 -8.53 27.07 -11.22
C LEU A 148 -7.15 27.50 -10.70
N LYS A 149 -6.06 26.78 -11.02
CA LYS A 149 -4.70 27.04 -10.55
C LYS A 149 -4.11 28.43 -10.83
N PRO A 150 -4.45 29.16 -11.90
CA PRO A 150 -3.91 30.51 -12.08
C PRO A 150 -4.28 31.47 -10.96
N LEU A 151 -5.39 31.23 -10.25
CA LEU A 151 -5.92 32.12 -9.18
C LEU A 151 -5.57 31.62 -7.75
N ALA A 152 -5.06 30.40 -7.61
CA ALA A 152 -4.81 29.78 -6.31
C ALA A 152 -3.66 30.42 -5.50
N PRO A 153 -2.51 30.84 -6.08
CA PRO A 153 -1.42 31.44 -5.32
C PRO A 153 -1.83 32.71 -4.60
N VAL A 154 -2.63 33.55 -5.24
CA VAL A 154 -3.10 34.82 -4.67
C VAL A 154 -4.07 34.60 -3.51
N LYS A 155 -4.97 33.63 -3.63
CA LYS A 155 -5.94 33.29 -2.58
C LYS A 155 -5.28 32.65 -1.33
N HIS A 156 -4.24 31.85 -1.51
CA HIS A 156 -3.50 31.22 -0.41
C HIS A 156 -2.58 32.22 0.32
N LEU A 157 -1.97 33.14 -0.42
CA LEU A 157 -1.18 34.23 0.14
C LEU A 157 -2.03 35.15 1.01
N ILE A 158 -3.30 35.40 0.61
CA ILE A 158 -4.23 36.30 1.30
C ILE A 158 -4.93 35.60 2.49
N LEU A 159 -5.22 34.30 2.41
CA LEU A 159 -6.03 33.58 3.40
C LEU A 159 -5.21 32.75 4.39
N GLY A 160 -3.88 32.68 4.26
CA GLY A 160 -2.98 32.02 5.21
C GLY A 160 -3.24 30.52 5.45
N LYS A 161 -4.02 29.85 4.59
CA LYS A 161 -4.34 28.42 4.78
C LYS A 161 -3.23 27.54 4.18
N PRO A 162 -2.63 26.64 4.98
CA PRO A 162 -1.57 25.78 4.50
C PRO A 162 -2.05 24.87 3.35
N PHE A 163 -1.24 24.77 2.28
CA PHE A 163 -1.51 23.94 1.12
C PHE A 163 -0.86 22.57 1.34
N ALA A 164 -1.63 21.60 1.85
CA ALA A 164 -1.13 20.26 2.19
C ALA A 164 -1.44 19.19 1.12
N GLY A 165 -1.89 19.55 -0.09
CA GLY A 165 -2.22 18.62 -1.19
C GLY A 165 -3.21 19.20 -2.19
N MET A 166 -3.28 18.61 -3.39
CA MET A 166 -4.15 19.07 -4.49
C MET A 166 -5.62 18.73 -4.28
N SER A 167 -5.94 17.63 -3.62
CA SER A 167 -7.30 17.15 -3.36
C SER A 167 -7.52 16.86 -1.89
N THR A 168 -8.76 17.00 -1.42
CA THR A 168 -9.19 16.56 -0.08
C THR A 168 -9.65 15.10 -0.05
N GLY A 169 -9.71 14.42 -1.19
CA GLY A 169 -10.25 13.07 -1.29
C GLY A 169 -11.77 12.95 -1.07
N LYS A 170 -12.52 14.07 -0.91
CA LYS A 170 -13.96 14.01 -0.60
C LYS A 170 -14.79 13.22 -1.61
N GLY A 171 -14.46 13.30 -2.91
CA GLY A 171 -15.14 12.53 -3.94
C GLY A 171 -14.91 11.03 -3.76
N TYR A 172 -13.68 10.67 -3.48
CA TYR A 172 -13.29 9.30 -3.26
C TYR A 172 -13.88 8.74 -1.94
N LEU A 173 -13.81 9.49 -0.87
CA LEU A 173 -14.47 9.11 0.39
C LEU A 173 -15.98 8.88 0.22
N LYS A 174 -16.65 9.72 -0.59
CA LYS A 174 -18.07 9.52 -0.89
C LYS A 174 -18.34 8.20 -1.61
N LEU A 175 -17.48 7.82 -2.55
CA LEU A 175 -17.56 6.51 -3.21
C LEU A 175 -17.32 5.39 -2.21
N LEU A 176 -16.26 5.46 -1.42
CA LEU A 176 -15.94 4.44 -0.42
C LEU A 176 -17.08 4.25 0.60
N ARG A 177 -17.70 5.33 1.07
CA ARG A 177 -18.88 5.26 1.96
C ARG A 177 -20.13 4.69 1.30
N LYS A 178 -20.21 4.72 -0.02
CA LYS A 178 -21.32 4.10 -0.76
C LYS A 178 -21.11 2.60 -0.93
N GLU A 179 -19.88 2.17 -1.16
CA GLU A 179 -19.56 0.79 -1.55
C GLU A 179 -19.07 -0.07 -0.36
N LEU A 180 -18.64 0.53 0.73
CA LEU A 180 -18.12 -0.15 1.93
C LEU A 180 -19.06 0.05 3.13
N PRO A 181 -19.11 -0.91 4.08
CA PRO A 181 -19.73 -0.67 5.38
C PRO A 181 -18.98 0.42 6.16
N GLU A 182 -19.61 0.95 7.21
CA GLU A 182 -19.05 2.04 8.01
C GLU A 182 -17.82 1.61 8.80
N ASP A 183 -17.78 0.35 9.25
CA ASP A 183 -16.72 -0.17 10.12
C ASP A 183 -16.18 -1.53 9.65
N PHE A 184 -15.00 -1.88 10.19
CA PHE A 184 -14.34 -3.16 9.91
C PHE A 184 -15.07 -4.38 10.44
N LYS A 185 -15.90 -4.23 11.52
CA LYS A 185 -16.62 -5.34 12.13
C LYS A 185 -17.70 -5.89 11.21
N SER A 186 -18.26 -5.02 10.37
CA SER A 186 -19.30 -5.35 9.39
C SER A 186 -18.76 -6.06 8.14
N LEU A 187 -17.44 -6.21 8.01
CA LEU A 187 -16.82 -6.93 6.89
C LEU A 187 -17.08 -8.44 6.99
N LYS A 188 -17.24 -9.11 5.85
CA LYS A 188 -17.42 -10.56 5.78
C LYS A 188 -16.13 -11.33 6.04
N LYS A 189 -14.97 -10.72 5.73
CA LYS A 189 -13.63 -11.26 5.96
C LYS A 189 -12.77 -10.22 6.66
N PRO A 190 -11.77 -10.64 7.47
CA PRO A 190 -10.82 -9.73 8.08
C PRO A 190 -10.08 -8.89 7.04
N PHE A 191 -9.94 -7.62 7.34
CA PHE A 191 -9.20 -6.67 6.49
C PHE A 191 -8.38 -5.69 7.34
N ALA A 192 -7.21 -5.32 6.83
CA ALA A 192 -6.41 -4.25 7.39
C ALA A 192 -5.86 -3.33 6.28
N ALA A 193 -5.97 -2.02 6.50
CA ALA A 193 -5.41 -1.00 5.63
C ALA A 193 -4.07 -0.51 6.19
N VAL A 194 -3.04 -0.47 5.35
CA VAL A 194 -1.71 0.01 5.73
C VAL A 194 -1.54 1.48 5.40
N VAL A 195 -1.10 2.25 6.36
CA VAL A 195 -0.88 3.70 6.26
C VAL A 195 0.48 4.09 6.85
N THR A 196 0.93 5.30 6.53
CA THR A 196 2.11 5.90 7.16
C THR A 196 1.67 7.10 7.99
N ASN A 197 2.01 7.12 9.28
CA ASN A 197 1.88 8.31 10.10
C ASN A 197 2.95 9.32 9.68
N ILE A 198 2.53 10.47 9.15
CA ILE A 198 3.48 11.45 8.60
C ILE A 198 4.25 12.21 9.69
N THR A 199 3.77 12.17 10.94
CA THR A 199 4.38 12.92 12.05
C THR A 199 5.65 12.24 12.58
N ASP A 200 5.64 10.91 12.65
CA ASP A 200 6.74 10.08 13.18
C ASP A 200 7.36 9.14 12.15
N GLY A 201 6.78 9.06 10.94
CA GLY A 201 7.23 8.18 9.87
C GLY A 201 6.94 6.70 10.11
N GLN A 202 6.12 6.35 11.09
CA GLN A 202 5.80 4.96 11.42
C GLN A 202 4.79 4.36 10.44
N THR A 203 4.96 3.06 10.14
CA THR A 203 3.90 2.28 9.48
C THR A 203 2.82 1.96 10.51
N CYS A 204 1.57 2.25 10.17
CA CYS A 204 0.41 1.92 10.99
C CYS A 204 -0.53 0.99 10.25
N VAL A 205 -1.21 0.12 10.99
CA VAL A 205 -2.19 -0.85 10.49
C VAL A 205 -3.54 -0.47 11.05
N LEU A 206 -4.45 -0.08 10.17
CA LEU A 206 -5.82 0.30 10.53
C LEU A 206 -6.75 -0.90 10.25
N SER A 207 -7.38 -1.45 11.28
CA SER A 207 -8.27 -2.61 11.23
C SER A 207 -9.53 -2.45 12.09
N GLU A 208 -9.74 -1.24 12.62
CA GLU A 208 -10.89 -0.86 13.42
C GLU A 208 -11.29 0.61 13.13
N GLY A 209 -12.47 1.00 13.59
CA GLY A 209 -13.01 2.36 13.37
C GLY A 209 -13.61 2.55 11.98
N ASP A 210 -13.54 3.77 11.46
CA ASP A 210 -14.11 4.20 10.17
C ASP A 210 -13.37 3.54 9.00
N LEU A 211 -13.93 2.48 8.43
CA LEU A 211 -13.35 1.72 7.32
C LEU A 211 -13.15 2.57 6.05
N PRO A 212 -14.17 3.29 5.53
CA PRO A 212 -13.99 4.16 4.38
C PRO A 212 -12.89 5.21 4.55
N LEU A 213 -12.78 5.80 5.74
CA LEU A 213 -11.76 6.80 6.03
C LEU A 213 -10.36 6.18 6.10
N SER A 214 -10.24 4.98 6.65
CA SER A 214 -9.00 4.21 6.72
C SER A 214 -8.49 3.82 5.33
N VAL A 215 -9.39 3.36 4.45
CA VAL A 215 -9.07 3.07 3.04
C VAL A 215 -8.66 4.34 2.31
N LEU A 216 -9.37 5.48 2.53
CA LEU A 216 -8.94 6.77 1.97
C LEU A 216 -7.53 7.13 2.45
N ALA A 217 -7.23 7.01 3.74
CA ALA A 217 -5.92 7.33 4.30
C ALA A 217 -4.80 6.52 3.64
N SER A 218 -5.03 5.22 3.42
CA SER A 218 -4.11 4.33 2.70
C SER A 218 -3.85 4.74 1.24
N ASN A 219 -4.79 5.46 0.62
CA ASN A 219 -4.68 5.96 -0.75
C ASN A 219 -4.23 7.44 -0.84
N THR A 220 -3.81 8.02 0.27
CA THR A 220 -3.47 9.46 0.34
C THR A 220 -2.04 9.68 -0.10
N VAL A 221 -1.79 9.56 -1.41
CA VAL A 221 -0.47 9.82 -2.01
C VAL A 221 -0.07 11.28 -1.76
N PRO A 222 1.09 11.53 -1.13
CA PRO A 222 1.58 12.88 -0.86
C PRO A 222 1.61 13.75 -2.12
N THR A 223 1.36 15.04 -1.97
CA THR A 223 1.19 16.05 -3.03
C THR A 223 -0.11 15.94 -3.82
N VAL A 224 -0.66 14.74 -4.02
CA VAL A 224 -1.96 14.54 -4.70
C VAL A 224 -3.12 14.76 -3.73
N PHE A 225 -3.10 14.07 -2.61
CA PHE A 225 -4.12 14.22 -1.56
C PHE A 225 -3.54 14.93 -0.33
N ARG A 226 -4.44 15.50 0.46
CA ARG A 226 -4.09 16.00 1.80
C ARG A 226 -3.99 14.81 2.76
N PRO A 227 -3.08 14.85 3.74
CA PRO A 227 -3.10 13.87 4.81
C PRO A 227 -4.47 13.76 5.45
N VAL A 228 -4.84 12.56 5.85
CA VAL A 228 -6.11 12.25 6.54
C VAL A 228 -5.84 12.21 8.02
N GLU A 229 -6.66 12.93 8.80
CA GLU A 229 -6.61 12.89 10.25
C GLU A 229 -7.58 11.83 10.79
N ILE A 230 -7.06 10.92 11.60
CA ILE A 230 -7.81 9.89 12.33
C ILE A 230 -7.26 9.89 13.77
N ASP A 231 -8.14 10.10 14.76
CA ASP A 231 -7.80 10.11 16.19
C ASP A 231 -6.59 11.02 16.54
N GLY A 232 -6.56 12.22 15.94
CA GLY A 232 -5.52 13.23 16.17
C GLY A 232 -4.18 12.91 15.51
N LYS A 233 -4.06 11.83 14.74
CA LYS A 233 -2.87 11.48 13.96
C LYS A 233 -3.09 11.77 12.48
N LEU A 234 -2.02 12.18 11.79
CA LEU A 234 -2.06 12.48 10.36
C LEU A 234 -1.47 11.33 9.55
N TYR A 235 -2.27 10.76 8.66
CA TYR A 235 -1.89 9.62 7.85
C TYR A 235 -1.78 9.96 6.36
N VAL A 236 -0.84 9.31 5.71
CA VAL A 236 -0.63 9.30 4.28
C VAL A 236 -0.50 7.86 3.78
N ASP A 237 -0.40 7.68 2.48
CA ASP A 237 -0.29 6.38 1.81
C ASP A 237 0.77 5.48 2.47
N GLY A 238 0.40 4.22 2.71
CA GLY A 238 1.26 3.22 3.31
C GLY A 238 2.46 2.85 2.45
N GLY A 239 2.37 3.08 1.13
CA GLY A 239 3.43 2.78 0.17
C GLY A 239 4.76 3.47 0.44
N LEU A 240 4.76 4.54 1.23
CA LEU A 240 6.01 5.20 1.65
C LEU A 240 6.91 4.30 2.52
N ARG A 241 6.33 3.32 3.23
CA ARG A 241 7.04 2.50 4.22
C ARG A 241 6.81 1.00 4.07
N ALA A 242 5.63 0.61 3.66
CA ALA A 242 5.21 -0.78 3.54
C ALA A 242 4.27 -0.96 2.34
N ASN A 243 4.82 -0.77 1.14
CA ASN A 243 4.06 -0.91 -0.09
C ASN A 243 3.62 -2.36 -0.31
N LEU A 244 4.50 -3.33 -0.08
CA LEU A 244 4.15 -4.76 0.01
C LEU A 244 4.00 -5.17 1.48
N PRO A 245 2.77 -5.40 2.01
CA PRO A 245 2.53 -5.58 3.44
C PRO A 245 2.57 -7.06 3.91
N ASN A 246 3.41 -7.92 3.32
CA ASN A 246 3.49 -9.35 3.63
C ASN A 246 3.85 -9.63 5.10
N ASN A 247 4.83 -8.91 5.65
CA ASN A 247 5.23 -9.06 7.05
C ASN A 247 4.12 -8.65 8.04
N ILE A 248 3.19 -7.80 7.60
CA ILE A 248 2.02 -7.42 8.40
C ILE A 248 1.01 -8.58 8.39
N ALA A 249 0.77 -9.21 7.23
CA ALA A 249 -0.09 -10.38 7.13
C ALA A 249 0.41 -11.53 8.04
N GLN A 250 1.71 -11.78 8.06
CA GLN A 250 2.34 -12.77 8.97
C GLN A 250 2.09 -12.41 10.46
N LYS A 251 2.28 -11.14 10.83
CA LYS A 251 2.04 -10.65 12.21
C LYS A 251 0.57 -10.73 12.63
N LEU A 252 -0.36 -10.72 11.67
CA LEU A 252 -1.79 -10.92 11.86
C LEU A 252 -2.18 -12.41 11.93
N GLY A 253 -1.21 -13.30 11.91
CA GLY A 253 -1.42 -14.73 12.12
C GLY A 253 -1.75 -15.51 10.84
N ALA A 254 -1.30 -15.06 9.67
CA ALA A 254 -1.34 -15.87 8.46
C ALA A 254 -0.47 -17.14 8.62
N ASP A 255 -1.03 -18.30 8.28
CA ASP A 255 -0.25 -19.53 8.14
C ASP A 255 0.41 -19.59 6.75
N LEU A 256 -0.25 -19.00 5.75
CA LEU A 256 0.26 -18.81 4.40
C LEU A 256 0.00 -17.37 3.95
N THR A 257 1.06 -16.65 3.61
CA THR A 257 0.97 -15.30 3.02
C THR A 257 1.18 -15.37 1.52
N VAL A 258 0.17 -15.00 0.75
CA VAL A 258 0.28 -14.82 -0.70
C VAL A 258 0.38 -13.32 -0.98
N SER A 259 1.53 -12.90 -1.47
CA SER A 259 1.84 -11.49 -1.71
C SER A 259 1.66 -11.14 -3.19
N VAL A 260 1.06 -9.97 -3.47
CA VAL A 260 0.89 -9.46 -4.84
C VAL A 260 1.68 -8.17 -4.98
N LEU A 261 2.70 -8.17 -5.82
CA LEU A 261 3.55 -7.01 -6.09
C LEU A 261 3.28 -6.51 -7.51
N CYS A 262 2.60 -5.37 -7.62
CA CYS A 262 2.31 -4.71 -8.90
C CYS A 262 3.34 -3.65 -9.29
N ASP A 263 4.34 -3.43 -8.47
CA ASP A 263 5.35 -2.39 -8.71
C ASP A 263 6.48 -2.88 -9.61
N LYS A 264 7.15 -1.93 -10.26
CA LYS A 264 8.20 -2.24 -11.24
C LYS A 264 9.49 -2.68 -10.58
N ALA A 265 10.09 -3.74 -11.12
CA ALA A 265 11.55 -3.88 -11.01
C ALA A 265 12.22 -2.62 -11.58
N ILE A 266 13.18 -2.06 -10.84
CA ILE A 266 13.94 -0.89 -11.28
C ILE A 266 14.82 -1.28 -12.47
N LYS A 267 14.37 -0.89 -13.66
CA LYS A 267 15.14 -1.08 -14.92
C LYS A 267 15.90 0.20 -15.26
N PRO A 268 17.07 0.11 -15.91
CA PRO A 268 17.75 1.27 -16.48
C PRO A 268 16.81 2.02 -17.44
N VAL A 269 16.82 3.34 -17.39
CA VAL A 269 16.09 4.21 -18.31
C VAL A 269 17.03 5.22 -18.96
N ASP A 270 16.71 5.68 -20.16
CA ASP A 270 17.49 6.70 -20.86
C ASP A 270 17.49 8.02 -20.08
N ASN A 271 18.64 8.67 -19.98
CA ASN A 271 18.79 9.98 -19.33
C ASN A 271 17.84 11.04 -19.90
N LYS A 272 17.46 10.90 -21.18
CA LYS A 272 16.46 11.78 -21.85
C LYS A 272 15.10 11.74 -21.19
N THR A 273 14.78 10.73 -20.39
CA THR A 273 13.53 10.63 -19.60
C THR A 273 13.45 11.74 -18.55
N PHE A 274 14.58 12.21 -18.03
CA PHE A 274 14.64 13.18 -16.93
C PHE A 274 14.62 14.64 -17.41
N LYS A 275 13.59 14.99 -18.20
CA LYS A 275 13.42 16.36 -18.75
C LYS A 275 12.70 17.32 -17.79
N SER A 276 12.24 16.86 -16.63
CA SER A 276 11.48 17.68 -15.68
C SER A 276 11.73 17.24 -14.24
N MET A 277 11.61 18.17 -13.31
CA MET A 277 11.65 17.88 -11.87
C MET A 277 10.65 16.76 -11.49
N ARG A 278 9.46 16.77 -12.11
CA ARG A 278 8.45 15.73 -11.88
C ARG A 278 8.97 14.34 -12.26
N SER A 279 9.62 14.18 -13.41
CA SER A 279 10.15 12.87 -13.83
C SER A 279 11.25 12.37 -12.89
N VAL A 280 12.06 13.27 -12.35
CA VAL A 280 13.09 12.93 -11.34
C VAL A 280 12.43 12.50 -10.04
N ILE A 281 11.48 13.27 -9.50
CA ILE A 281 10.78 12.95 -8.25
C ILE A 281 10.06 11.59 -8.33
N LEU A 282 9.34 11.33 -9.42
CA LEU A 282 8.67 10.05 -9.62
C LEU A 282 9.67 8.89 -9.65
N ARG A 283 10.81 9.07 -10.35
CA ARG A 283 11.84 8.02 -10.40
C ARG A 283 12.48 7.76 -9.05
N VAL A 284 12.72 8.81 -8.26
CA VAL A 284 13.26 8.67 -6.90
C VAL A 284 12.27 7.90 -6.03
N ALA A 285 10.97 8.22 -6.11
CA ALA A 285 9.92 7.49 -5.41
C ALA A 285 9.88 6.01 -5.81
N ASP A 286 9.93 5.70 -7.12
CA ASP A 286 10.00 4.32 -7.63
C ASP A 286 11.20 3.56 -7.05
N ILE A 287 12.40 4.18 -7.04
CA ILE A 287 13.62 3.57 -6.49
C ILE A 287 13.48 3.30 -4.98
N MET A 288 12.92 4.26 -4.23
CA MET A 288 12.73 4.10 -2.78
C MET A 288 11.72 3.00 -2.45
N MET A 289 10.60 2.95 -3.16
CA MET A 289 9.60 1.89 -3.00
C MET A 289 10.18 0.52 -3.32
N ALA A 290 10.85 0.38 -4.47
CA ALA A 290 11.47 -0.88 -4.84
C ALA A 290 12.52 -1.35 -3.81
N ALA A 291 13.33 -0.45 -3.28
CA ALA A 291 14.31 -0.78 -2.23
C ALA A 291 13.65 -1.27 -0.94
N ALA A 292 12.45 -0.78 -0.62
CA ALA A 292 11.68 -1.23 0.55
C ALA A 292 10.96 -2.56 0.32
N ASP A 293 10.53 -2.84 -0.92
CA ASP A 293 9.68 -3.99 -1.24
C ASP A 293 10.46 -5.24 -1.65
N HIS A 294 11.64 -5.11 -2.27
CA HIS A 294 12.42 -6.27 -2.72
C HIS A 294 12.72 -7.28 -1.59
N PRO A 295 13.24 -6.87 -0.42
CA PRO A 295 13.49 -7.81 0.67
C PRO A 295 12.20 -8.48 1.19
N LYS A 296 11.08 -7.77 1.14
CA LYS A 296 9.78 -8.29 1.55
C LYS A 296 9.23 -9.29 0.53
N ALA A 297 9.42 -9.00 -0.77
CA ALA A 297 9.02 -9.91 -1.83
C ALA A 297 9.76 -11.25 -1.72
N GLU A 298 11.07 -11.22 -1.45
CA GLU A 298 11.89 -12.42 -1.22
C GLU A 298 11.47 -13.22 0.03
N ALA A 299 10.93 -12.54 1.04
CA ALA A 299 10.43 -13.15 2.28
C ALA A 299 8.97 -13.61 2.20
N SER A 300 8.31 -13.50 1.05
CA SER A 300 6.93 -13.96 0.86
C SER A 300 6.90 -15.49 0.69
N ASP A 301 5.91 -16.15 1.31
CA ASP A 301 5.72 -17.59 1.14
C ASP A 301 5.39 -17.92 -0.33
N VAL A 302 4.48 -17.14 -0.93
CA VAL A 302 4.20 -17.15 -2.36
C VAL A 302 4.10 -15.71 -2.87
N LEU A 303 4.83 -15.42 -3.94
CA LEU A 303 4.81 -14.11 -4.62
C LEU A 303 4.11 -14.21 -5.97
N ILE A 304 3.09 -13.37 -6.18
CA ILE A 304 2.45 -13.13 -7.47
C ILE A 304 2.98 -11.82 -8.01
N PHE A 305 3.57 -11.86 -9.20
CA PHE A 305 4.15 -10.70 -9.85
C PHE A 305 3.57 -10.50 -11.26
N PRO A 306 2.42 -9.80 -11.40
CA PRO A 306 1.80 -9.56 -12.70
C PRO A 306 2.68 -8.66 -13.58
N ASP A 307 2.75 -8.98 -14.88
CA ASP A 307 3.38 -8.09 -15.86
C ASP A 307 2.43 -6.94 -16.23
N VAL A 308 2.55 -5.84 -15.50
CA VAL A 308 1.71 -4.63 -15.62
C VAL A 308 2.51 -3.36 -15.93
N ASP A 309 3.70 -3.50 -16.46
CA ASP A 309 4.58 -2.38 -16.83
C ASP A 309 3.96 -1.43 -17.84
N PHE A 310 3.03 -1.91 -18.65
CA PHE A 310 2.30 -1.14 -19.66
C PHE A 310 1.20 -0.23 -19.06
N VAL A 311 0.82 -0.43 -17.78
CA VAL A 311 -0.25 0.32 -17.15
C VAL A 311 0.26 1.68 -16.66
N PRO A 312 -0.29 2.81 -17.14
CA PRO A 312 0.03 4.12 -16.59
C PRO A 312 -0.41 4.23 -15.12
N PRO A 313 0.26 5.07 -14.32
CA PRO A 313 -0.13 5.30 -12.91
C PRO A 313 -1.58 5.75 -12.74
N LEU A 314 -2.17 6.31 -13.79
CA LEU A 314 -3.57 6.70 -13.88
C LEU A 314 -4.07 6.45 -15.30
N THR A 315 -5.10 5.62 -15.43
CA THR A 315 -5.73 5.32 -16.72
C THR A 315 -7.25 5.26 -16.60
N LYS A 316 -7.94 5.62 -17.67
CA LYS A 316 -9.37 5.45 -17.89
C LYS A 316 -9.63 4.54 -19.10
N ASP A 317 -8.57 4.00 -19.67
CA ASP A 317 -8.63 3.13 -20.83
C ASP A 317 -9.08 1.73 -20.38
N GLU A 318 -10.27 1.33 -20.82
CA GLU A 318 -10.90 0.04 -20.48
C GLU A 318 -10.04 -1.14 -20.92
N ASP A 319 -9.44 -1.08 -22.10
CA ASP A 319 -8.62 -2.17 -22.64
C ASP A 319 -7.36 -2.37 -21.80
N ILE A 320 -6.73 -1.28 -21.36
CA ILE A 320 -5.58 -1.33 -20.45
C ILE A 320 -5.98 -1.95 -19.11
N ILE A 321 -7.14 -1.56 -18.54
CA ILE A 321 -7.64 -2.09 -17.28
C ILE A 321 -7.91 -3.60 -17.40
N ARG A 322 -8.66 -4.03 -18.42
CA ARG A 322 -8.96 -5.45 -18.66
C ARG A 322 -7.70 -6.28 -18.90
N LYS A 323 -6.75 -5.75 -19.65
CA LYS A 323 -5.45 -6.39 -19.89
C LYS A 323 -4.65 -6.55 -18.60
N ALA A 324 -4.67 -5.56 -17.71
CA ALA A 324 -4.00 -5.65 -16.41
C ALA A 324 -4.65 -6.71 -15.50
N ILE A 325 -5.98 -6.76 -15.47
CA ILE A 325 -6.73 -7.80 -14.73
C ILE A 325 -6.38 -9.20 -15.28
N ALA A 326 -6.33 -9.36 -16.61
CA ALA A 326 -5.94 -10.62 -17.25
C ALA A 326 -4.49 -11.02 -16.90
N ALA A 327 -3.57 -10.03 -16.80
CA ALA A 327 -2.19 -10.28 -16.38
C ALA A 327 -2.14 -10.80 -14.92
N GLY A 328 -2.93 -10.21 -14.01
CA GLY A 328 -3.06 -10.68 -12.63
C GLY A 328 -3.58 -12.13 -12.55
N TYR A 329 -4.63 -12.42 -13.32
CA TYR A 329 -5.19 -13.78 -13.42
C TYR A 329 -4.14 -14.79 -13.92
N SER A 330 -3.43 -14.44 -14.98
CA SER A 330 -2.40 -15.31 -15.59
C SER A 330 -1.23 -15.55 -14.64
N ALA A 331 -0.73 -14.50 -13.96
CA ALA A 331 0.35 -14.63 -12.98
C ALA A 331 -0.04 -15.53 -11.80
N THR A 332 -1.28 -15.38 -11.30
CA THR A 332 -1.81 -16.24 -10.23
C THR A 332 -1.88 -17.69 -10.68
N LYS A 333 -2.36 -17.95 -11.90
CA LYS A 333 -2.47 -19.31 -12.46
C LYS A 333 -1.12 -20.03 -12.50
N GLN A 334 -0.02 -19.31 -12.71
CA GLN A 334 1.32 -19.89 -12.74
C GLN A 334 1.77 -20.40 -11.36
N VAL A 335 1.36 -19.74 -10.28
CA VAL A 335 1.75 -20.08 -8.91
C VAL A 335 0.70 -20.91 -8.15
N LEU A 336 -0.46 -21.19 -8.75
CA LEU A 336 -1.51 -22.03 -8.14
C LEU A 336 -0.99 -23.39 -7.64
N PRO A 337 -0.14 -24.13 -8.40
CA PRO A 337 0.41 -25.40 -7.90
C PRO A 337 1.23 -25.20 -6.61
N GLN A 338 2.00 -24.11 -6.49
CA GLN A 338 2.75 -23.78 -5.31
C GLN A 338 1.82 -23.45 -4.12
N ILE A 339 0.79 -22.60 -4.33
CA ILE A 339 -0.19 -22.27 -3.27
C ILE A 339 -0.84 -23.55 -2.73
N ARG A 340 -1.28 -24.47 -3.61
CA ARG A 340 -1.88 -25.73 -3.19
C ARG A 340 -0.92 -26.64 -2.44
N ALA A 341 0.33 -26.73 -2.89
CA ALA A 341 1.36 -27.53 -2.22
C ALA A 341 1.66 -27.02 -0.81
N GLU A 342 1.77 -25.69 -0.65
CA GLU A 342 1.98 -25.07 0.67
C GLU A 342 0.80 -25.31 1.62
N LEU A 343 -0.44 -25.12 1.14
CA LEU A 343 -1.63 -25.39 1.95
C LEU A 343 -1.68 -26.84 2.43
N VAL A 344 -1.44 -27.81 1.54
CA VAL A 344 -1.40 -29.24 1.91
C VAL A 344 -0.29 -29.53 2.93
N ALA A 345 0.90 -28.96 2.74
CA ALA A 345 2.01 -29.14 3.67
C ALA A 345 1.69 -28.55 5.07
N LEU A 346 1.02 -27.42 5.14
CA LEU A 346 0.60 -26.80 6.39
C LEU A 346 -0.50 -27.63 7.08
N GLU A 347 -1.49 -28.13 6.37
CA GLU A 347 -2.53 -29.03 6.90
C GLU A 347 -1.93 -30.27 7.52
N GLN A 348 -0.96 -30.92 6.85
CA GLN A 348 -0.26 -32.10 7.38
C GLN A 348 0.54 -31.78 8.65
N ARG A 349 1.16 -30.61 8.75
CA ARG A 349 1.88 -30.17 9.95
C ARG A 349 0.92 -29.94 11.12
N GLN A 350 -0.21 -29.25 10.89
CA GLN A 350 -1.21 -29.01 11.93
C GLN A 350 -1.81 -30.31 12.45
N THR A 351 -2.16 -31.26 11.57
CA THR A 351 -2.70 -32.58 11.96
C THR A 351 -1.71 -33.35 12.83
N LYS A 352 -0.42 -33.35 12.48
CA LYS A 352 0.61 -34.01 13.29
C LYS A 352 0.78 -33.36 14.66
N GLN A 353 0.75 -32.05 14.75
CA GLN A 353 0.88 -31.33 16.02
C GLN A 353 -0.31 -31.58 16.94
N THR A 354 -1.52 -31.67 16.41
CA THR A 354 -2.73 -31.98 17.18
C THR A 354 -2.66 -33.40 17.74
N ALA A 355 -2.31 -34.41 16.92
CA ALA A 355 -2.16 -35.78 17.35
C ALA A 355 -1.08 -35.94 18.46
N THR A 356 0.05 -35.22 18.32
CA THR A 356 1.12 -35.27 19.36
C THR A 356 0.68 -34.62 20.67
N LYS A 357 -0.16 -33.57 20.63
CA LYS A 357 -0.70 -32.95 21.86
C LYS A 357 -1.70 -33.87 22.56
N GLU A 358 -2.61 -34.48 21.82
CA GLU A 358 -3.59 -35.43 22.36
C GLU A 358 -2.90 -36.65 23.01
N GLU A 359 -1.83 -37.18 22.39
CA GLU A 359 -1.04 -38.26 22.98
C GLU A 359 -0.29 -37.85 24.26
N ALA A 360 0.11 -36.58 24.38
CA ALA A 360 0.78 -36.04 25.54
C ALA A 360 -0.19 -35.77 26.71
N GLU A 361 -1.45 -35.40 26.44
CA GLU A 361 -2.49 -35.17 27.44
C GLU A 361 -3.07 -36.50 28.03
N VAL A 362 -2.98 -37.58 27.27
CA VAL A 362 -3.45 -38.92 27.71
C VAL A 362 -2.40 -39.66 28.58
N ARG A 363 -1.18 -39.21 28.65
CA ARG A 363 -0.10 -39.74 29.50
C ARG A 363 0.04 -38.98 30.82
#